data_8c9afc2dd4ea9a29692ce3b7d02f9575
#
_entry.id   8c9afc2dd4ea9a29692ce3b7d02f9575
#
_cell.length_a   1.000
_cell.length_b   1.000
_cell.length_c   1.000
_cell.angle_alpha   90.00
_cell.angle_beta   90.00
_cell.angle_gamma   90.00
#
_symmetry.space_group_name_H-M   'P 1'
#
loop_
_entity.id
_entity.type
_entity.pdbx_description
1 polymer ?
#
loop_
_entity_poly.entity_id
_entity_poly.type
_entity_poly.pdbx_seq_one_letter_code
_entity_poly.pdbx_strand_id
1 'polypeptide(L)'
;MPGGTWIDHFPGNFMWSNATLVCKGMAPYGAVAIGEIDRICERLAARGMGDPDAWWQEWCSMAERNEALADEAAVDGREFTASDHYLRAGNYYYTGERFVPPGEKKLAIYIDRKSVV
;
A
#
# COMPACT_ATOMS: atom_id res chain seq x y z
N MET A 1 -16.83 0.60 -7.74
CA MET A 1 -15.81 1.63 -7.94
C MET A 1 -16.19 2.48 -9.13
N PRO A 2 -16.67 3.71 -8.89
CA PRO A 2 -17.12 4.54 -10.00
C PRO A 2 -15.99 4.78 -11.00
N GLY A 3 -16.24 4.44 -12.27
CA GLY A 3 -15.31 4.66 -13.36
C GLY A 3 -14.09 3.74 -13.40
N GLY A 4 -13.92 2.87 -12.40
CA GLY A 4 -12.78 1.96 -12.37
C GLY A 4 -13.16 0.54 -12.71
N THR A 5 -12.17 -0.24 -13.14
CA THR A 5 -12.31 -1.67 -13.38
C THR A 5 -11.25 -2.40 -12.57
N TRP A 6 -11.27 -3.73 -12.56
CA TRP A 6 -10.26 -4.52 -11.87
C TRP A 6 -8.86 -4.27 -12.42
N ILE A 7 -8.73 -4.00 -13.71
CA ILE A 7 -7.45 -3.76 -14.39
C ILE A 7 -7.11 -2.27 -14.40
N ASP A 8 -8.09 -1.43 -14.63
CA ASP A 8 -7.91 0.03 -14.74
C ASP A 8 -8.66 0.72 -13.60
N HIS A 9 -8.01 0.80 -12.45
CA HIS A 9 -8.59 1.38 -11.23
C HIS A 9 -8.78 2.90 -11.33
N PHE A 10 -7.93 3.55 -12.09
CA PHE A 10 -7.91 5.01 -12.20
C PHE A 10 -7.93 5.40 -13.68
N PRO A 11 -9.12 5.39 -14.32
CA PRO A 11 -9.23 5.75 -15.73
C PRO A 11 -8.62 7.12 -15.99
N GLY A 12 -7.74 7.20 -16.99
CA GLY A 12 -7.03 8.42 -17.31
C GLY A 12 -5.73 8.63 -16.54
N ASN A 13 -5.43 7.78 -15.55
CA ASN A 13 -4.16 7.83 -14.83
C ASN A 13 -3.46 6.47 -14.93
N PHE A 14 -2.72 6.29 -16.01
CA PHE A 14 -2.05 5.03 -16.31
C PHE A 14 -1.05 4.64 -15.20
N MET A 15 -0.29 5.61 -14.69
CA MET A 15 0.75 5.30 -13.70
C MET A 15 0.15 4.75 -12.40
N TRP A 16 -0.93 5.36 -11.92
CA TRP A 16 -1.62 4.87 -10.73
C TRP A 16 -2.27 3.51 -10.97
N SER A 17 -2.93 3.34 -12.11
CA SER A 17 -3.56 2.07 -12.46
C SER A 17 -2.53 0.96 -12.57
N ASN A 18 -1.39 1.24 -13.23
CA ASN A 18 -0.33 0.26 -13.39
C ASN A 18 0.31 -0.14 -12.06
N ALA A 19 0.61 0.83 -11.21
CA ALA A 19 1.19 0.55 -9.90
C ALA A 19 0.25 -0.30 -9.03
N THR A 20 -1.05 0.01 -9.07
CA THR A 20 -2.07 -0.76 -8.36
C THR A 20 -2.14 -2.19 -8.88
N LEU A 21 -2.13 -2.37 -10.19
CA LEU A 21 -2.19 -3.70 -10.80
C LEU A 21 -0.96 -4.53 -10.45
N VAL A 22 0.22 -3.94 -10.47
CA VAL A 22 1.46 -4.61 -10.07
C VAL A 22 1.37 -5.07 -8.61
N CYS A 23 0.87 -4.22 -7.72
CA CYS A 23 0.68 -4.57 -6.33
C CYS A 23 -0.32 -5.72 -6.18
N LYS A 24 -1.46 -5.67 -6.88
CA LYS A 24 -2.46 -6.75 -6.86
C LYS A 24 -1.89 -8.09 -7.33
N GLY A 25 -0.92 -8.06 -8.21
CA GLY A 25 -0.27 -9.27 -8.70
C GLY A 25 0.42 -10.09 -7.62
N MET A 26 0.66 -9.49 -6.45
CA MET A 26 1.27 -10.18 -5.31
C MET A 26 0.23 -10.92 -4.45
N ALA A 27 -1.06 -10.75 -4.70
CA ALA A 27 -2.11 -11.37 -3.89
C ALA A 27 -2.04 -12.91 -3.85
N PRO A 28 -1.77 -13.62 -4.96
CA PRO A 28 -1.66 -15.09 -4.93
C PRO A 28 -0.58 -15.61 -3.99
N TYR A 29 0.39 -14.77 -3.66
CA TYR A 29 1.50 -15.13 -2.76
C TYR A 29 1.26 -14.70 -1.32
N GLY A 30 0.09 -14.16 -1.00
CA GLY A 30 -0.23 -13.68 0.34
C GLY A 30 0.42 -12.37 0.73
N ALA A 31 1.12 -11.72 -0.21
CA ALA A 31 1.87 -10.51 0.07
C ALA A 31 1.02 -9.24 0.16
N VAL A 32 -0.20 -9.30 -0.34
CA VAL A 32 -1.17 -8.20 -0.28
C VAL A 32 -2.58 -8.79 -0.20
N ALA A 33 -3.55 -7.99 0.21
CA ALA A 33 -4.96 -8.37 0.25
C ALA A 33 -5.74 -7.50 -0.73
N ILE A 34 -6.42 -8.14 -1.68
CA ILE A 34 -7.17 -7.44 -2.73
C ILE A 34 -8.21 -6.48 -2.14
N GLY A 35 -8.92 -6.90 -1.11
CA GLY A 35 -9.92 -6.05 -0.45
C GLY A 35 -9.32 -4.78 0.16
N GLU A 36 -8.12 -4.87 0.70
CA GLU A 36 -7.42 -3.69 1.24
C GLU A 36 -7.00 -2.74 0.12
N ILE A 37 -6.52 -3.30 -0.99
CA ILE A 37 -6.15 -2.50 -2.16
C ILE A 37 -7.37 -1.79 -2.73
N ASP A 38 -8.50 -2.47 -2.84
CA ASP A 38 -9.74 -1.86 -3.32
C ASP A 38 -10.16 -0.69 -2.42
N ARG A 39 -10.01 -0.82 -1.12
CA ARG A 39 -10.32 0.26 -0.18
C ARG A 39 -9.40 1.46 -0.36
N ILE A 40 -8.11 1.22 -0.57
CA ILE A 40 -7.15 2.30 -0.88
C ILE A 40 -7.60 3.03 -2.15
N CYS A 41 -7.95 2.29 -3.19
CA CYS A 41 -8.38 2.87 -4.46
C CYS A 41 -9.65 3.71 -4.32
N GLU A 42 -10.61 3.26 -3.52
CA GLU A 42 -11.84 4.02 -3.25
C GLU A 42 -11.53 5.36 -2.59
N ARG A 43 -10.64 5.35 -1.60
CA ARG A 43 -10.25 6.57 -0.90
C ARG A 43 -9.50 7.52 -1.81
N LEU A 44 -8.61 7.00 -2.65
CA LEU A 44 -7.87 7.82 -3.61
C LEU A 44 -8.80 8.44 -4.65
N ALA A 45 -9.76 7.67 -5.16
CA ALA A 45 -10.74 8.20 -6.11
C ALA A 45 -11.56 9.34 -5.50
N ALA A 46 -11.90 9.23 -4.21
CA ALA A 46 -12.65 10.27 -3.51
C ALA A 46 -11.83 11.55 -3.30
N ARG A 47 -10.51 11.44 -3.18
CA ARG A 47 -9.62 12.58 -2.98
C ARG A 47 -9.20 13.29 -4.27
N GLY A 48 -9.40 12.65 -5.41
CA GLY A 48 -8.97 13.16 -6.70
C GLY A 48 -7.67 12.54 -7.18
N MET A 49 -7.63 12.21 -8.46
CA MET A 49 -6.48 11.53 -9.06
C MET A 49 -5.36 12.49 -9.37
N GLY A 50 -4.12 12.01 -9.26
CA GLY A 50 -2.94 12.72 -9.72
C GLY A 50 -2.16 13.44 -8.62
N ASP A 51 -2.63 13.44 -7.37
CA ASP A 51 -1.90 14.03 -6.25
C ASP A 51 -0.95 12.99 -5.64
N PRO A 52 0.38 13.14 -5.79
CA PRO A 52 1.33 12.18 -5.23
C PRO A 52 1.27 12.07 -3.72
N ASP A 53 0.93 13.17 -3.02
CA ASP A 53 0.81 13.14 -1.57
C ASP A 53 -0.41 12.32 -1.14
N ALA A 54 -1.53 12.43 -1.85
CA ALA A 54 -2.70 11.61 -1.59
C ALA A 54 -2.38 10.13 -1.78
N TRP A 55 -1.68 9.79 -2.86
CA TRP A 55 -1.25 8.42 -3.14
C TRP A 55 -0.44 7.87 -1.97
N TRP A 56 0.62 8.56 -1.57
CA TRP A 56 1.46 8.13 -0.46
C TRP A 56 0.67 7.98 0.83
N GLN A 57 -0.17 8.96 1.17
CA GLN A 57 -0.90 8.97 2.43
C GLN A 57 -1.86 7.79 2.55
N GLU A 58 -2.57 7.45 1.48
CA GLU A 58 -3.53 6.33 1.54
C GLU A 58 -2.84 4.98 1.60
N TRP A 59 -1.78 4.78 0.82
CA TRP A 59 -1.02 3.54 0.88
C TRP A 59 -0.31 3.39 2.23
N CYS A 60 0.26 4.47 2.75
CA CYS A 60 0.94 4.49 4.04
C CYS A 60 -0.03 4.19 5.19
N SER A 61 -1.23 4.74 5.14
CA SER A 61 -2.25 4.49 6.16
C SER A 61 -2.61 3.00 6.24
N MET A 62 -2.76 2.33 5.10
CA MET A 62 -3.03 0.90 5.09
C MET A 62 -1.82 0.09 5.56
N ALA A 63 -0.61 0.52 5.20
CA ALA A 63 0.61 -0.10 5.68
C ALA A 63 0.74 -0.01 7.19
N GLU A 64 0.49 1.15 7.76
CA GLU A 64 0.54 1.36 9.21
C GLU A 64 -0.48 0.50 9.94
N ARG A 65 -1.67 0.33 9.37
CA ARG A 65 -2.68 -0.56 9.94
C ARG A 65 -2.18 -2.01 10.00
N ASN A 66 -1.58 -2.49 8.93
CA ASN A 66 -1.03 -3.84 8.89
C ASN A 66 0.16 -3.99 9.85
N GLU A 67 1.00 -2.97 9.97
CA GLU A 67 2.12 -2.97 10.91
C GLU A 67 1.62 -3.07 12.35
N ALA A 68 0.56 -2.33 12.70
CA ALA A 68 -0.04 -2.40 14.03
C ALA A 68 -0.62 -3.78 14.32
N LEU A 69 -1.30 -4.39 13.34
CA LEU A 69 -1.82 -5.75 13.47
C LEU A 69 -0.70 -6.78 13.62
N ALA A 70 0.40 -6.57 12.90
CA ALA A 70 1.58 -7.43 13.02
C ALA A 70 2.21 -7.33 14.41
N ASP A 71 2.36 -6.11 14.94
CA ASP A 71 2.92 -5.89 16.27
C ASP A 71 2.06 -6.55 17.32
N GLU A 72 0.75 -6.43 17.23
CA GLU A 72 -0.20 -7.08 18.15
C GLU A 72 -0.07 -8.61 18.09
N ALA A 73 0.00 -9.16 16.89
CA ALA A 73 0.14 -10.60 16.71
C ALA A 73 1.50 -11.10 17.27
N ALA A 74 2.56 -10.34 17.08
CA ALA A 74 3.88 -10.68 17.58
C ALA A 74 3.90 -10.73 19.12
N VAL A 75 3.26 -9.77 19.78
CA VAL A 75 3.14 -9.76 21.24
C VAL A 75 2.41 -11.00 21.75
N ASP A 76 1.38 -11.44 21.00
CA ASP A 76 0.59 -12.62 21.36
C ASP A 76 1.27 -13.94 20.96
N GLY A 77 2.45 -13.91 20.37
CA GLY A 77 3.16 -15.09 19.92
C GLY A 77 2.64 -15.71 18.62
N ARG A 78 1.77 -15.01 17.89
CA ARG A 78 1.24 -15.48 16.61
C ARG A 78 2.19 -15.09 15.48
N GLU A 79 3.27 -15.84 15.34
CA GLU A 79 4.38 -15.47 14.45
C GLU A 79 4.01 -15.47 12.97
N PHE A 80 3.24 -16.45 12.51
CA PHE A 80 2.84 -16.51 11.10
C PHE A 80 1.90 -15.36 10.76
N THR A 81 0.95 -15.05 11.64
CA THR A 81 0.05 -13.91 11.45
C THR A 81 0.84 -12.60 11.42
N ALA A 82 1.80 -12.43 12.33
CA ALA A 82 2.66 -11.26 12.35
C ALA A 82 3.44 -11.11 11.04
N SER A 83 4.05 -12.19 10.57
CA SER A 83 4.82 -12.18 9.31
C SER A 83 3.97 -11.79 8.13
N ASP A 84 2.74 -12.31 8.03
CA ASP A 84 1.83 -11.98 6.94
C ASP A 84 1.51 -10.48 6.92
N HIS A 85 1.22 -9.91 8.09
CA HIS A 85 0.91 -8.47 8.18
C HIS A 85 2.14 -7.60 7.92
N TYR A 86 3.33 -8.01 8.38
CA TYR A 86 4.56 -7.28 8.08
C TYR A 86 4.86 -7.28 6.58
N LEU A 87 4.64 -8.42 5.91
CA LEU A 87 4.84 -8.52 4.47
C LEU A 87 3.90 -7.58 3.71
N ARG A 88 2.62 -7.55 4.09
CA ARG A 88 1.65 -6.64 3.50
C ARG A 88 2.03 -5.18 3.73
N ALA A 89 2.40 -4.84 4.96
CA ALA A 89 2.84 -3.48 5.28
C ALA A 89 4.02 -3.05 4.41
N GLY A 90 5.02 -3.92 4.27
CA GLY A 90 6.19 -3.63 3.43
C GLY A 90 5.82 -3.38 1.97
N ASN A 91 4.92 -4.18 1.41
CA ASN A 91 4.47 -4.01 0.02
C ASN A 91 3.66 -2.73 -0.17
N TYR A 92 2.83 -2.36 0.80
CA TYR A 92 2.06 -1.12 0.72
C TYR A 92 2.95 0.10 0.86
N TYR A 93 3.94 0.08 1.75
CA TYR A 93 4.93 1.16 1.82
C TYR A 93 5.70 1.30 0.52
N TYR A 94 6.14 0.19 -0.05
CA TYR A 94 6.86 0.20 -1.32
C TYR A 94 6.01 0.81 -2.44
N THR A 95 4.77 0.39 -2.55
CA THR A 95 3.86 0.90 -3.58
C THR A 95 3.57 2.39 -3.36
N GLY A 96 3.36 2.79 -2.10
CA GLY A 96 3.06 4.17 -1.76
C GLY A 96 4.19 5.14 -2.06
N GLU A 97 5.44 4.72 -1.90
CA GLU A 97 6.59 5.60 -2.14
C GLU A 97 6.93 5.82 -3.60
N ARG A 98 6.37 5.02 -4.52
CA ARG A 98 6.78 5.02 -5.94
C ARG A 98 6.72 6.38 -6.61
N PHE A 99 5.75 7.21 -6.23
CA PHE A 99 5.55 8.51 -6.86
C PHE A 99 6.03 9.68 -6.00
N VAL A 100 6.70 9.39 -4.88
CA VAL A 100 7.33 10.43 -4.06
C VAL A 100 8.65 10.79 -4.75
N PRO A 101 8.88 12.09 -5.07
CA PRO A 101 10.13 12.50 -5.72
C PRO A 101 11.36 12.17 -4.86
N PRO A 102 12.52 11.91 -5.47
CA PRO A 102 13.76 11.73 -4.71
C PRO A 102 14.06 12.93 -3.83
N GLY A 103 14.62 12.69 -2.64
CA GLY A 103 14.95 13.74 -1.70
C GLY A 103 14.81 13.28 -0.26
N GLU A 104 14.82 14.23 0.67
CA GLU A 104 14.77 13.95 2.10
C GLU A 104 13.52 13.19 2.50
N LYS A 105 12.37 13.57 1.94
CA LYS A 105 11.10 12.90 2.24
C LYS A 105 11.14 11.44 1.85
N LYS A 106 11.63 11.13 0.66
CA LYS A 106 11.72 9.75 0.18
C LYS A 106 12.73 8.95 1.00
N LEU A 107 13.83 9.56 1.38
CA LEU A 107 14.83 8.91 2.22
C LEU A 107 14.26 8.58 3.59
N ALA A 108 13.51 9.49 4.20
CA ALA A 108 12.86 9.27 5.49
C ALA A 108 11.87 8.10 5.42
N ILE A 109 11.06 8.04 4.36
CA ILE A 109 10.13 6.95 4.12
C ILE A 109 10.87 5.61 4.00
N TYR A 110 11.97 5.61 3.26
CA TYR A 110 12.78 4.41 3.06
C TYR A 110 13.35 3.89 4.39
N ILE A 111 13.83 4.79 5.25
CA ILE A 111 14.37 4.43 6.55
C ILE A 111 13.26 3.84 7.43
N ASP A 112 12.08 4.45 7.48
CA ASP A 112 10.95 3.93 8.23
C ASP A 112 10.52 2.56 7.74
N ARG A 113 10.48 2.37 6.43
CA ARG A 113 10.12 1.07 5.83
C ARG A 113 11.09 -0.04 6.24
N LYS A 114 12.36 0.29 6.38
CA LYS A 114 13.37 -0.70 6.80
C LYS A 114 13.12 -1.25 8.20
N SER A 115 12.49 -0.49 9.06
CA SER A 115 12.19 -0.94 10.42
C SER A 115 11.05 -1.97 10.44
N VAL A 116 10.25 -2.06 9.38
CA VAL A 116 9.11 -2.99 9.28
C VAL A 116 9.57 -4.39 8.87
N VAL A 117 10.62 -4.47 8.10
CA VAL A 117 11.14 -5.73 7.54
C VAL A 117 12.27 -6.23 8.42
#